data_16f9cb3cfb37b2333555d3cfe9e3fcf2
#
_entry.id   16f9cb3cfb37b2333555d3cfe9e3fcf2
#
_cell.length_a   1.000
_cell.length_b   1.000
_cell.length_c   1.000
_cell.angle_alpha   90.00
_cell.angle_beta   90.00
_cell.angle_gamma   90.00
#
_symmetry.space_group_name_H-M   'P 1'
#
loop_
_entity.id
_entity.type
_entity.pdbx_description
1 polymer ?
#
loop_
_entity_poly.entity_id
_entity_poly.type
_entity_poly.pdbx_seq_one_letter_code
_entity_poly.pdbx_strand_id
1 'polypeptide(L)'
;LTNSFGKEPFFSLIGPVKDRGPASGLITRHGYIVAEWGDPNRADISNSVTKTFLTTVVGLAVQRGLIKDVNDYARDYMPPHVDLFDAPHNQKIKWDHLLRQTSDWQGTLWDRPDWADRPVGATLEEQKNRKLWDPGTHFKYNDVRVNVMALAALQVWRRPLPDVLREEVMNPIGASSTWRWYGYENSWVDLDGHKVQSVS
;
A
#
# COMPACT_ATOMS: atom_id res chain seq x y z
N LEU A 1 -12.62 -14.24 -8.37
CA LEU A 1 -12.21 -13.03 -7.63
C LEU A 1 -13.32 -11.99 -7.59
N THR A 2 -13.89 -11.63 -8.73
CA THR A 2 -14.99 -10.64 -8.81
C THR A 2 -16.18 -10.95 -7.91
N ASN A 3 -16.47 -12.24 -7.67
CA ASN A 3 -17.57 -12.66 -6.78
C ASN A 3 -17.19 -12.63 -5.29
N SER A 4 -15.91 -12.56 -4.95
CA SER A 4 -15.45 -12.59 -3.56
C SER A 4 -15.46 -11.22 -2.87
N PHE A 5 -15.53 -10.15 -3.63
CA PHE A 5 -15.38 -8.79 -3.13
C PHE A 5 -16.69 -7.96 -3.16
N GLY A 6 -17.79 -8.58 -3.58
CA GLY A 6 -19.11 -7.92 -3.61
C GLY A 6 -19.28 -6.88 -4.72
N LYS A 7 -20.42 -6.18 -4.66
CA LYS A 7 -20.77 -5.11 -5.62
C LYS A 7 -20.66 -3.73 -4.97
N GLU A 8 -19.64 -3.51 -4.16
CA GLU A 8 -19.50 -2.22 -3.50
C GLU A 8 -19.10 -1.13 -4.51
N PRO A 9 -19.72 0.08 -4.43
CA PRO A 9 -19.47 1.12 -5.41
C PRO A 9 -18.04 1.64 -5.40
N PHE A 10 -17.29 1.41 -4.30
CA PHE A 10 -15.90 1.85 -4.13
C PHE A 10 -14.88 0.74 -4.36
N PHE A 11 -15.34 -0.46 -4.73
CA PHE A 11 -14.45 -1.57 -5.00
C PHE A 11 -14.05 -1.62 -6.48
N SER A 12 -12.75 -1.72 -6.77
CA SER A 12 -12.24 -2.03 -8.09
C SER A 12 -10.99 -2.90 -7.98
N LEU A 13 -10.84 -3.83 -8.93
CA LEU A 13 -9.62 -4.61 -9.07
C LEU A 13 -8.52 -3.77 -9.70
N ILE A 14 -7.29 -3.96 -9.24
CA ILE A 14 -6.10 -3.29 -9.77
C ILE A 14 -5.34 -4.27 -10.66
N GLY A 15 -4.93 -3.78 -11.83
CA GLY A 15 -4.19 -4.55 -12.81
C GLY A 15 -5.01 -5.62 -13.53
N PRO A 16 -4.40 -6.41 -14.42
CA PRO A 16 -5.08 -7.44 -15.17
C PRO A 16 -5.47 -8.61 -14.25
N VAL A 17 -6.75 -8.97 -14.28
CA VAL A 17 -7.26 -10.16 -13.57
C VAL A 17 -7.17 -11.35 -14.50
N LYS A 18 -6.48 -12.40 -14.07
CA LYS A 18 -6.39 -13.69 -14.76
C LYS A 18 -7.06 -14.77 -13.91
N ASP A 19 -7.48 -15.84 -14.55
CA ASP A 19 -7.96 -17.01 -13.85
C ASP A 19 -6.84 -17.58 -12.95
N ARG A 20 -7.22 -17.95 -11.74
CA ARG A 20 -6.28 -18.62 -10.82
C ARG A 20 -6.02 -20.03 -11.33
N GLY A 21 -4.77 -20.41 -11.35
CA GLY A 21 -4.42 -21.80 -11.53
C GLY A 21 -4.69 -22.66 -10.29
N PRO A 22 -4.41 -23.96 -10.36
CA PRO A 22 -4.49 -24.87 -9.22
C PRO A 22 -3.52 -24.43 -8.12
N ALA A 23 -3.75 -24.95 -6.91
CA ALA A 23 -2.90 -24.67 -5.75
C ALA A 23 -1.43 -25.01 -6.06
N SER A 24 -0.53 -24.12 -5.74
CA SER A 24 0.91 -24.31 -5.88
C SER A 24 1.62 -23.68 -4.68
N GLY A 25 2.81 -24.17 -4.41
CA GLY A 25 3.62 -23.62 -3.32
C GLY A 25 4.94 -24.34 -3.16
N LEU A 26 5.76 -23.78 -2.28
CA LEU A 26 7.04 -24.38 -1.90
C LEU A 26 7.30 -24.13 -0.40
N ILE A 27 8.10 -25.00 0.18
CA ILE A 27 8.60 -24.86 1.54
C ILE A 27 10.10 -24.73 1.49
N THR A 28 10.62 -23.71 2.17
CA THR A 28 12.07 -23.54 2.32
C THR A 28 12.51 -23.80 3.77
N ARG A 29 13.68 -24.39 3.93
CA ARG A 29 14.34 -24.55 5.23
C ARG A 29 15.83 -24.26 5.06
N HIS A 30 16.36 -23.36 5.87
CA HIS A 30 17.77 -22.92 5.80
C HIS A 30 18.23 -22.50 4.38
N GLY A 31 17.33 -21.85 3.60
CA GLY A 31 17.62 -21.43 2.23
C GLY A 31 17.45 -22.48 1.15
N TYR A 32 17.12 -23.74 1.51
CA TYR A 32 16.90 -24.83 0.58
C TYR A 32 15.41 -25.10 0.39
N ILE A 33 14.97 -25.38 -0.84
CA ILE A 33 13.63 -25.89 -1.11
C ILE A 33 13.57 -27.34 -0.61
N VAL A 34 12.69 -27.63 0.34
CA VAL A 34 12.51 -28.95 0.93
C VAL A 34 11.22 -29.64 0.49
N ALA A 35 10.28 -28.89 -0.04
CA ALA A 35 9.07 -29.40 -0.69
C ALA A 35 8.53 -28.39 -1.68
N GLU A 36 7.92 -28.88 -2.77
CA GLU A 36 7.17 -28.07 -3.73
C GLU A 36 5.99 -28.85 -4.29
N TRP A 37 4.95 -28.16 -4.73
CA TRP A 37 3.78 -28.76 -5.37
C TRP A 37 3.15 -27.76 -6.35
N GLY A 38 2.42 -28.30 -7.34
CA GLY A 38 1.82 -27.51 -8.40
C GLY A 38 2.87 -26.90 -9.32
N ASP A 39 2.63 -25.63 -9.73
CA ASP A 39 3.57 -24.84 -10.52
C ASP A 39 4.06 -23.63 -9.71
N PRO A 40 5.16 -23.75 -8.95
CA PRO A 40 5.69 -22.67 -8.12
C PRO A 40 6.30 -21.52 -8.95
N ASN A 41 6.54 -21.72 -10.23
CA ASN A 41 7.09 -20.69 -11.13
C ASN A 41 6.01 -19.83 -11.78
N ARG A 42 4.73 -20.19 -11.61
CA ARG A 42 3.64 -19.39 -12.17
C ARG A 42 3.50 -18.05 -11.47
N ALA A 43 3.48 -16.97 -12.26
CA ALA A 43 3.16 -15.64 -11.77
C ALA A 43 1.64 -15.53 -11.53
N ASP A 44 1.27 -15.24 -10.29
CA ASP A 44 -0.11 -15.03 -9.87
C ASP A 44 -0.26 -13.67 -9.18
N ILE A 45 -1.51 -13.20 -9.06
CA ILE A 45 -1.79 -11.97 -8.34
C ILE A 45 -1.53 -12.16 -6.84
N SER A 46 -0.66 -11.33 -6.28
CA SER A 46 -0.23 -11.44 -4.89
C SER A 46 -1.23 -10.83 -3.89
N ASN A 47 -2.22 -10.05 -4.37
CA ASN A 47 -3.16 -9.33 -3.49
C ASN A 47 -2.40 -8.59 -2.37
N SER A 48 -2.84 -8.71 -1.14
CA SER A 48 -2.28 -7.99 0.01
C SER A 48 -0.86 -8.39 0.43
N VAL A 49 -0.24 -9.40 -0.17
CA VAL A 49 1.20 -9.63 -0.02
C VAL A 49 1.99 -8.42 -0.57
N THR A 50 1.42 -7.67 -1.50
CA THR A 50 1.98 -6.40 -2.00
C THR A 50 2.32 -5.42 -0.87
N LYS A 51 1.58 -5.42 0.23
CA LYS A 51 1.86 -4.58 1.40
C LYS A 51 3.23 -4.85 2.03
N THR A 52 3.72 -6.09 1.94
CA THR A 52 5.08 -6.45 2.37
C THR A 52 6.13 -5.75 1.50
N PHE A 53 5.91 -5.68 0.20
CA PHE A 53 6.82 -4.94 -0.70
C PHE A 53 6.77 -3.44 -0.42
N LEU A 54 5.60 -2.88 -0.16
CA LEU A 54 5.48 -1.46 0.22
C LEU A 54 6.21 -1.17 1.52
N THR A 55 6.02 -1.97 2.57
CA THR A 55 6.73 -1.77 3.84
C THR A 55 8.24 -1.93 3.70
N THR A 56 8.69 -2.81 2.80
CA THR A 56 10.12 -2.95 2.46
C THR A 56 10.65 -1.67 1.82
N VAL A 57 9.93 -1.10 0.86
CA VAL A 57 10.33 0.17 0.19
C VAL A 57 10.34 1.34 1.18
N VAL A 58 9.40 1.40 2.12
CA VAL A 58 9.43 2.41 3.21
C VAL A 58 10.62 2.15 4.14
N GLY A 59 10.91 0.90 4.50
CA GLY A 59 12.08 0.54 5.30
C GLY A 59 13.40 0.94 4.63
N LEU A 60 13.51 0.78 3.33
CA LEU A 60 14.65 1.26 2.54
C LEU A 60 14.76 2.79 2.58
N ALA A 61 13.64 3.54 2.56
CA ALA A 61 13.67 4.98 2.70
C ALA A 61 14.25 5.40 4.07
N VAL A 62 13.92 4.67 5.13
CA VAL A 62 14.53 4.87 6.46
C VAL A 62 16.04 4.55 6.42
N GLN A 63 16.41 3.41 5.86
CA GLN A 63 17.80 3.00 5.74
C GLN A 63 18.66 4.00 4.94
N ARG A 64 18.08 4.64 3.93
CA ARG A 64 18.72 5.66 3.10
C ARG A 64 18.70 7.06 3.73
N GLY A 65 18.07 7.23 4.90
CA GLY A 65 17.93 8.52 5.57
C GLY A 65 16.94 9.49 4.91
N LEU A 66 16.15 9.01 3.95
CA LEU A 66 15.05 9.78 3.34
C LEU A 66 13.92 10.00 4.34
N ILE A 67 13.68 9.03 5.20
CA ILE A 67 12.87 9.14 6.42
C ILE A 67 13.86 9.01 7.58
N LYS A 68 13.93 10.02 8.43
CA LYS A 68 14.94 10.06 9.51
C LYS A 68 14.57 9.14 10.67
N ASP A 69 13.28 9.15 11.06
CA ASP A 69 12.73 8.31 12.11
C ASP A 69 11.29 7.92 11.75
N VAL A 70 10.91 6.67 11.98
CA VAL A 70 9.52 6.21 11.80
C VAL A 70 8.55 6.89 12.78
N ASN A 71 9.05 7.50 13.85
CA ASN A 71 8.27 8.30 14.79
C ASN A 71 8.07 9.75 14.36
N ASP A 72 8.66 10.18 13.27
CA ASP A 72 8.40 11.50 12.69
C ASP A 72 7.00 11.58 12.12
N TYR A 73 6.43 12.78 12.09
CA TYR A 73 5.14 13.00 11.44
C TYR A 73 5.28 12.86 9.93
N ALA A 74 4.39 12.07 9.33
CA ALA A 74 4.45 11.82 7.88
C ALA A 74 4.28 13.12 7.06
N ARG A 75 3.49 14.09 7.57
CA ARG A 75 3.30 15.40 6.94
C ARG A 75 4.60 16.18 6.72
N ASP A 76 5.59 16.02 7.61
CA ASP A 76 6.84 16.78 7.57
C ASP A 76 7.73 16.38 6.38
N TYR A 77 7.37 15.31 5.70
CA TYR A 77 8.03 14.78 4.50
C TYR A 77 7.26 15.07 3.20
N MET A 78 6.10 15.72 3.29
CA MET A 78 5.27 15.98 2.12
C MET A 78 5.61 17.33 1.51
N PRO A 79 5.63 17.41 0.16
CA PRO A 79 5.69 18.70 -0.52
C PRO A 79 4.45 19.55 -0.20
N PRO A 80 4.53 20.89 -0.23
CA PRO A 80 3.43 21.79 0.13
C PRO A 80 2.13 21.61 -0.65
N HIS A 81 2.18 21.00 -1.84
CA HIS A 81 1.01 20.75 -2.69
C HIS A 81 0.34 19.39 -2.42
N VAL A 82 0.85 18.61 -1.47
CA VAL A 82 0.33 17.29 -1.11
C VAL A 82 -0.39 17.37 0.22
N ASP A 83 -1.72 17.42 0.18
CA ASP A 83 -2.63 17.70 1.28
C ASP A 83 -3.04 16.46 2.12
N LEU A 84 -2.39 15.33 1.91
CA LEU A 84 -2.72 14.05 2.58
C LEU A 84 -2.89 14.15 4.10
N PHE A 85 -2.17 15.05 4.73
CA PHE A 85 -2.10 15.17 6.19
C PHE A 85 -2.53 16.54 6.72
N ASP A 86 -3.25 17.35 5.93
CA ASP A 86 -3.64 18.71 6.33
C ASP A 86 -4.77 18.74 7.37
N ALA A 87 -5.66 17.75 7.35
CA ALA A 87 -6.72 17.66 8.35
C ALA A 87 -6.13 17.53 9.77
N PRO A 88 -6.71 18.22 10.80
CA PRO A 88 -6.16 18.24 12.16
C PRO A 88 -5.90 16.86 12.78
N HIS A 89 -6.73 15.87 12.46
CA HIS A 89 -6.52 14.50 12.87
C HIS A 89 -5.31 13.89 12.17
N ASN A 90 -5.21 14.05 10.85
CA ASN A 90 -4.16 13.47 10.03
C ASN A 90 -2.78 14.06 10.32
N GLN A 91 -2.70 15.31 10.80
CA GLN A 91 -1.44 15.95 11.16
C GLN A 91 -0.66 15.22 12.27
N LYS A 92 -1.36 14.38 13.06
CA LYS A 92 -0.77 13.60 14.17
C LYS A 92 -0.21 12.24 13.70
N ILE A 93 -0.38 11.91 12.43
CA ILE A 93 0.00 10.59 11.90
C ILE A 93 1.50 10.53 11.68
N LYS A 94 2.13 9.50 12.24
CA LYS A 94 3.53 9.16 12.08
C LYS A 94 3.70 8.04 11.04
N TRP A 95 4.91 7.87 10.53
CA TRP A 95 5.24 6.74 9.67
C TRP A 95 4.96 5.39 10.33
N ASP A 96 5.30 5.24 11.62
CA ASP A 96 4.99 4.04 12.41
C ASP A 96 3.49 3.72 12.41
N HIS A 97 2.63 4.74 12.51
CA HIS A 97 1.18 4.54 12.47
C HIS A 97 0.68 4.04 11.11
N LEU A 98 1.29 4.49 10.00
CA LEU A 98 0.98 4.00 8.67
C LEU A 98 1.45 2.55 8.48
N LEU A 99 2.69 2.26 8.87
CA LEU A 99 3.31 0.93 8.77
C LEU A 99 2.54 -0.13 9.55
N ARG A 100 2.03 0.21 10.74
CA ARG A 100 1.26 -0.70 11.60
C ARG A 100 -0.24 -0.66 11.38
N GLN A 101 -0.73 0.12 10.42
CA GLN A 101 -2.16 0.34 10.17
C GLN A 101 -2.94 0.81 11.41
N THR A 102 -2.33 1.68 12.19
CA THR A 102 -2.91 2.33 13.37
C THR A 102 -3.14 3.83 13.17
N SER A 103 -3.02 4.32 11.93
CA SER A 103 -3.11 5.75 11.62
C SER A 103 -4.50 6.35 11.79
N ASP A 104 -5.52 5.57 11.58
CA ASP A 104 -6.92 5.99 11.42
C ASP A 104 -7.09 7.24 10.54
N TRP A 105 -6.25 7.36 9.50
CA TRP A 105 -6.32 8.43 8.53
C TRP A 105 -7.74 8.57 7.98
N GLN A 106 -8.22 9.81 7.86
CA GLN A 106 -9.52 10.12 7.30
C GLN A 106 -9.39 10.91 6.01
N GLY A 107 -10.21 10.57 5.03
CA GLY A 107 -10.27 11.29 3.77
C GLY A 107 -10.73 10.42 2.62
N THR A 108 -10.53 10.95 1.42
CA THR A 108 -10.79 10.24 0.16
C THR A 108 -9.52 10.26 -0.67
N LEU A 109 -9.08 9.11 -1.13
CA LEU A 109 -7.94 8.97 -2.03
C LEU A 109 -8.34 8.09 -3.21
N TRP A 110 -8.06 8.55 -4.44
CA TRP A 110 -8.42 7.86 -5.68
C TRP A 110 -9.91 7.50 -5.74
N ASP A 111 -10.78 8.46 -5.40
CA ASP A 111 -12.24 8.31 -5.30
C ASP A 111 -12.72 7.26 -4.29
N ARG A 112 -11.84 6.85 -3.37
CA ARG A 112 -12.15 5.88 -2.31
C ARG A 112 -12.07 6.55 -0.94
N PRO A 113 -13.21 6.72 -0.26
CA PRO A 113 -13.21 7.22 1.11
C PRO A 113 -12.74 6.13 2.07
N ASP A 114 -11.99 6.53 3.11
CA ASP A 114 -11.43 5.60 4.11
C ASP A 114 -12.50 4.77 4.83
N TRP A 115 -13.67 5.35 5.06
CA TRP A 115 -14.78 4.67 5.75
C TRP A 115 -15.41 3.55 4.91
N ALA A 116 -15.29 3.58 3.58
CA ALA A 116 -15.89 2.58 2.70
C ALA A 116 -15.12 1.25 2.69
N ASP A 117 -13.86 1.24 3.10
CA ASP A 117 -13.10 -0.01 3.22
C ASP A 117 -13.29 -0.63 4.60
N ARG A 118 -13.95 -1.78 4.64
CA ARG A 118 -14.33 -2.50 5.88
C ARG A 118 -15.07 -1.58 6.86
N PRO A 119 -16.26 -1.10 6.46
CA PRO A 119 -16.98 -0.06 7.19
C PRO A 119 -17.32 -0.50 8.62
N VAL A 120 -17.33 0.49 9.52
CA VAL A 120 -17.80 0.33 10.91
C VAL A 120 -19.09 1.10 11.06
N GLY A 121 -20.15 0.42 11.49
CA GLY A 121 -21.51 0.96 11.60
C GLY A 121 -22.48 0.21 10.69
N ALA A 122 -23.75 0.18 11.08
CA ALA A 122 -24.81 -0.54 10.38
C ALA A 122 -25.38 0.27 9.21
N THR A 123 -25.32 1.60 9.31
CA THR A 123 -25.87 2.52 8.30
C THR A 123 -24.75 3.30 7.62
N LEU A 124 -25.02 3.80 6.42
CA LEU A 124 -24.08 4.65 5.69
C LEU A 124 -23.72 5.92 6.48
N GLU A 125 -24.67 6.48 7.22
CA GLU A 125 -24.46 7.67 8.05
C GLU A 125 -23.51 7.38 9.22
N GLU A 126 -23.70 6.26 9.90
CA GLU A 126 -22.79 5.81 10.98
C GLU A 126 -21.38 5.55 10.45
N GLN A 127 -21.26 4.94 9.27
CA GLN A 127 -19.98 4.65 8.64
C GLN A 127 -19.21 5.93 8.29
N LYS A 128 -19.90 6.93 7.74
CA LYS A 128 -19.30 8.22 7.39
C LYS A 128 -18.91 9.04 8.62
N ASN A 129 -19.73 9.02 9.67
CA ASN A 129 -19.59 9.86 10.85
C ASN A 129 -19.00 9.13 12.07
N ARG A 130 -18.38 7.97 11.85
CA ARG A 130 -17.76 7.23 12.95
C ARG A 130 -16.73 8.08 13.69
N LYS A 131 -16.65 7.91 15.00
CA LYS A 131 -15.58 8.50 15.79
C LYS A 131 -14.22 7.91 15.38
N LEU A 132 -13.26 8.79 15.15
CA LEU A 132 -11.88 8.40 14.87
C LEU A 132 -11.16 8.01 16.18
N TRP A 133 -10.27 7.04 16.08
CA TRP A 133 -9.32 6.73 17.14
C TRP A 133 -8.07 7.58 17.00
N ASP A 134 -7.45 7.95 18.11
CA ASP A 134 -6.18 8.66 18.05
C ASP A 134 -5.12 7.79 17.34
N PRO A 135 -4.32 8.39 16.44
CA PRO A 135 -3.29 7.67 15.71
C PRO A 135 -2.33 6.91 16.64
N GLY A 136 -2.07 5.66 16.31
CA GLY A 136 -1.24 4.76 17.09
C GLY A 136 -1.98 3.90 18.12
N THR A 137 -3.26 4.18 18.41
CA THR A 137 -3.98 3.53 19.50
C THR A 137 -4.82 2.31 19.08
N HIS A 138 -5.22 2.25 17.81
CA HIS A 138 -6.13 1.20 17.34
C HIS A 138 -5.72 0.66 15.98
N PHE A 139 -5.56 -0.66 15.89
CA PHE A 139 -5.34 -1.33 14.62
C PHE A 139 -6.63 -1.44 13.84
N LYS A 140 -6.62 -0.97 12.59
CA LYS A 140 -7.68 -1.22 11.64
C LYS A 140 -7.11 -1.43 10.25
N TYR A 141 -7.24 -2.65 9.75
CA TYR A 141 -6.88 -2.96 8.37
C TYR A 141 -7.71 -2.13 7.39
N ASN A 142 -7.05 -1.38 6.51
CA ASN A 142 -7.73 -0.50 5.57
C ASN A 142 -6.83 -0.24 4.35
N ASP A 143 -7.32 -0.59 3.15
CA ASP A 143 -6.54 -0.48 1.93
C ASP A 143 -6.35 0.99 1.48
N VAL A 144 -7.33 1.88 1.75
CA VAL A 144 -7.16 3.32 1.44
C VAL A 144 -5.98 3.92 2.23
N ARG A 145 -5.81 3.53 3.48
CA ARG A 145 -4.70 3.98 4.34
C ARG A 145 -3.36 3.42 3.90
N VAL A 146 -3.35 2.22 3.34
CA VAL A 146 -2.16 1.66 2.68
C VAL A 146 -1.81 2.46 1.43
N ASN A 147 -2.82 2.86 0.65
CA ASN A 147 -2.60 3.73 -0.53
C ASN A 147 -2.06 5.10 -0.13
N VAL A 148 -2.51 5.67 1.01
CA VAL A 148 -1.92 6.90 1.58
C VAL A 148 -0.44 6.71 1.89
N MET A 149 -0.07 5.58 2.51
CA MET A 149 1.34 5.26 2.77
C MET A 149 2.14 5.13 1.47
N ALA A 150 1.58 4.50 0.44
CA ALA A 150 2.24 4.34 -0.86
C ALA A 150 2.47 5.69 -1.53
N LEU A 151 1.47 6.58 -1.53
CA LEU A 151 1.61 7.93 -2.08
C LEU A 151 2.62 8.76 -1.28
N ALA A 152 2.59 8.69 0.04
CA ALA A 152 3.57 9.36 0.88
C ALA A 152 5.00 8.84 0.62
N ALA A 153 5.18 7.54 0.50
CA ALA A 153 6.47 6.94 0.16
C ALA A 153 6.95 7.37 -1.24
N LEU A 154 6.04 7.45 -2.22
CA LEU A 154 6.34 7.95 -3.56
C LEU A 154 6.86 9.40 -3.51
N GLN A 155 6.25 10.26 -2.68
CA GLN A 155 6.72 11.65 -2.50
C GLN A 155 8.11 11.71 -1.86
N VAL A 156 8.41 10.83 -0.93
CA VAL A 156 9.73 10.76 -0.28
C VAL A 156 10.81 10.25 -1.25
N TRP A 157 10.52 9.23 -2.02
CA TRP A 157 11.47 8.66 -2.98
C TRP A 157 11.67 9.51 -4.22
N ARG A 158 10.72 10.34 -4.59
CA ARG A 158 10.70 11.14 -5.84
C ARG A 158 10.93 10.30 -7.10
N ARG A 159 10.56 9.02 -7.06
CA ARG A 159 10.69 8.06 -8.17
C ARG A 159 9.68 6.91 -8.02
N PRO A 160 9.31 6.21 -9.11
CA PRO A 160 8.34 5.12 -9.05
C PRO A 160 8.76 4.03 -8.04
N LEU A 161 7.86 3.66 -7.13
CA LEU A 161 8.15 2.63 -6.12
C LEU A 161 8.48 1.25 -6.73
N PRO A 162 7.87 0.82 -7.86
CA PRO A 162 8.29 -0.42 -8.54
C PRO A 162 9.75 -0.39 -8.99
N ASP A 163 10.28 0.77 -9.38
CA ASP A 163 11.68 0.88 -9.79
C ASP A 163 12.61 0.82 -8.58
N VAL A 164 12.22 1.47 -7.47
CA VAL A 164 12.93 1.33 -6.19
C VAL A 164 13.00 -0.14 -5.77
N LEU A 165 11.86 -0.83 -5.76
CA LEU A 165 11.82 -2.25 -5.39
C LEU A 165 12.69 -3.10 -6.33
N ARG A 166 12.64 -2.82 -7.64
CA ARG A 166 13.43 -3.56 -8.64
C ARG A 166 14.92 -3.41 -8.40
N GLU A 167 15.38 -2.18 -8.24
CA GLU A 167 16.81 -1.89 -8.18
C GLU A 167 17.42 -2.22 -6.82
N GLU A 168 16.70 -1.92 -5.75
CA GLU A 168 17.24 -2.06 -4.39
C GLU A 168 17.04 -3.47 -3.80
N VAL A 169 16.08 -4.25 -4.33
CA VAL A 169 15.74 -5.56 -3.78
C VAL A 169 15.77 -6.66 -4.85
N MET A 170 14.92 -6.55 -5.88
CA MET A 170 14.66 -7.69 -6.77
C MET A 170 15.88 -8.05 -7.61
N ASN A 171 16.57 -7.08 -8.18
CA ASN A 171 17.80 -7.32 -8.94
C ASN A 171 18.94 -7.89 -8.05
N PRO A 172 19.23 -7.31 -6.87
CA PRO A 172 20.26 -7.85 -5.98
C PRO A 172 20.05 -9.29 -5.53
N ILE A 173 18.80 -9.72 -5.35
CA ILE A 173 18.49 -11.11 -4.97
C ILE A 173 18.31 -12.05 -6.16
N GLY A 174 18.47 -11.57 -7.40
CA GLY A 174 18.29 -12.38 -8.60
C GLY A 174 16.84 -12.76 -8.90
N ALA A 175 15.86 -11.99 -8.41
CA ALA A 175 14.46 -12.24 -8.72
C ALA A 175 14.16 -12.04 -10.20
N SER A 176 13.16 -12.76 -10.74
CA SER A 176 12.74 -12.59 -12.13
C SER A 176 12.26 -11.16 -12.40
N SER A 177 12.36 -10.73 -13.66
CA SER A 177 11.88 -9.41 -14.10
C SER A 177 10.41 -9.42 -14.57
N THR A 178 9.71 -10.54 -14.37
CA THR A 178 8.35 -10.74 -14.92
C THR A 178 7.24 -10.18 -14.05
N TRP A 179 7.52 -9.89 -12.78
CA TRP A 179 6.56 -9.27 -11.86
C TRP A 179 6.18 -7.85 -12.29
N ARG A 180 4.99 -7.44 -11.90
CA ARG A 180 4.47 -6.07 -12.11
C ARG A 180 3.77 -5.61 -10.84
N TRP A 181 3.83 -4.31 -10.58
CA TRP A 181 3.13 -3.66 -9.47
C TRP A 181 2.26 -2.54 -10.02
N TYR A 182 0.97 -2.62 -9.79
CA TYR A 182 -0.02 -1.74 -10.37
C TYR A 182 -0.63 -0.80 -9.32
N GLY A 183 -1.09 0.37 -9.77
CA GLY A 183 -1.99 1.25 -9.04
C GLY A 183 -3.35 1.34 -9.73
N TYR A 184 -4.25 2.10 -9.13
CA TYR A 184 -5.56 2.39 -9.73
C TYR A 184 -5.41 3.23 -11.01
N GLU A 185 -6.37 3.14 -11.93
CA GLU A 185 -6.35 3.91 -13.19
C GLU A 185 -6.26 5.42 -12.96
N ASN A 186 -6.82 5.93 -11.87
CA ASN A 186 -6.81 7.33 -11.48
C ASN A 186 -5.70 7.70 -10.48
N SER A 187 -4.73 6.82 -10.21
CA SER A 187 -3.67 7.05 -9.21
C SER A 187 -2.40 7.68 -9.77
N TRP A 188 -2.52 8.48 -10.83
CA TRP A 188 -1.40 9.19 -11.43
C TRP A 188 -1.18 10.54 -10.76
N VAL A 189 0.06 10.81 -10.39
CA VAL A 189 0.50 12.06 -9.80
C VAL A 189 1.64 12.67 -10.60
N ASP A 190 1.80 13.97 -10.49
CA ASP A 190 2.96 14.67 -11.06
C ASP A 190 4.12 14.66 -10.04
N LEU A 191 5.26 14.20 -10.50
CA LEU A 191 6.53 14.30 -9.79
C LEU A 191 7.52 15.08 -10.67
N ASP A 192 7.74 16.34 -10.34
CA ASP A 192 8.70 17.19 -11.04
C ASP A 192 8.46 17.27 -12.57
N GLY A 193 7.19 17.38 -12.97
CA GLY A 193 6.78 17.45 -14.37
C GLY A 193 6.61 16.10 -15.07
N HIS A 194 6.75 14.99 -14.33
CA HIS A 194 6.56 13.65 -14.87
C HIS A 194 5.36 12.96 -14.23
N LYS A 195 4.48 12.37 -15.04
CA LYS A 195 3.37 11.55 -14.55
C LYS A 195 3.89 10.20 -14.07
N VAL A 196 3.69 9.92 -12.79
CA VAL A 196 4.07 8.66 -12.14
C VAL A 196 2.84 8.04 -11.49
N GLN A 197 2.67 6.74 -11.65
CA GLN A 197 1.56 6.04 -10.99
C GLN A 197 1.92 5.71 -9.53
N SER A 198 1.06 6.14 -8.60
CA SER A 198 1.10 5.62 -7.24
C SER A 198 0.54 4.20 -7.24
N VAL A 199 1.33 3.26 -6.78
CA VAL A 199 0.99 1.83 -6.71
C VAL A 199 0.37 1.47 -5.36
N SER A 200 -0.32 0.32 -5.28
CA SER A 200 -1.04 -0.15 -4.08
C SER A 200 -0.76 -1.61 -3.79
#